data_0a2242d6a94dac33f13bf7037655c00d
#
_entry.id   0a2242d6a94dac33f13bf7037655c00d
#
_cell.length_a   1.000
_cell.length_b   1.000
_cell.length_c   1.000
_cell.angle_alpha   90.00
_cell.angle_beta   90.00
_cell.angle_gamma   90.00
#
_symmetry.space_group_name_H-M   'P 1'
#
loop_
_entity.id
_entity.type
_entity.pdbx_description
1 polymer ?
#
loop_
_entity_poly.entity_id
_entity_poly.type
_entity_poly.pdbx_seq_one_letter_code
_entity_poly.pdbx_strand_id
1 'polypeptide(L)'
;MAGNRFSHQPIKVEKIETKYRRIKTEIPVPESIPMLEKMYEIEAQAMHGQLPMIWDKADDFQIYDKWGNIWLDFTSTIFVANAGHGNKKIVKALKKALDKPLLHTYTYASSERIDYLEYLINSTPKQFEKAFLLSSGTEATEAALKLMRLNGQKQRKRRGGVICFNGAFHGRTMGAQIMTGSEQAREWIGCQDPNMHHFNFPYPWEVDNPEDFFKTEIGQLLNNKNLDADKDLCGFMLETFQGWGAVFYPKKFVQ
;
A
#
# COMPACT_ATOMS: atom_id res chain seq x y z
N MET A 1 3.05 -14.33 -7.97
CA MET A 1 4.44 -14.26 -8.46
C MET A 1 5.32 -14.91 -7.43
N ALA A 2 6.01 -15.99 -7.77
CA ALA A 2 7.18 -16.39 -6.99
C ALA A 2 8.22 -15.29 -7.20
N GLY A 3 8.47 -14.45 -6.20
CA GLY A 3 9.51 -13.44 -6.29
C GLY A 3 10.84 -14.10 -6.64
N ASN A 4 11.64 -13.48 -7.50
CA ASN A 4 13.00 -13.92 -7.71
C ASN A 4 13.68 -13.95 -6.35
N ARG A 5 14.03 -15.14 -5.89
CA ARG A 5 14.80 -15.29 -4.65
C ARG A 5 16.18 -14.71 -4.89
N PHE A 6 16.58 -13.80 -4.03
CA PHE A 6 17.98 -13.36 -4.03
C PHE A 6 18.90 -14.53 -3.66
N SER A 7 20.10 -14.53 -4.25
CA SER A 7 21.11 -15.54 -3.92
C SER A 7 21.55 -15.38 -2.46
N HIS A 8 21.69 -16.49 -1.75
CA HIS A 8 22.34 -16.54 -0.43
C HIS A 8 23.85 -16.78 -0.50
N GLN A 9 24.44 -16.79 -1.71
CA GLN A 9 25.89 -16.87 -1.85
C GLN A 9 26.52 -15.51 -1.55
N PRO A 10 27.40 -15.40 -0.54
CA PRO A 10 28.09 -14.16 -0.23
C PRO A 10 28.98 -13.73 -1.39
N ILE A 11 28.93 -12.48 -1.72
CA ILE A 11 29.84 -11.86 -2.68
C ILE A 11 30.63 -10.75 -1.99
N LYS A 12 31.90 -10.64 -2.36
CA LYS A 12 32.73 -9.51 -1.95
C LYS A 12 32.21 -8.25 -2.61
N VAL A 13 31.98 -7.24 -1.80
CA VAL A 13 31.56 -5.92 -2.25
C VAL A 13 32.57 -4.88 -1.79
N GLU A 14 32.58 -3.73 -2.46
CA GLU A 14 33.40 -2.61 -2.04
C GLU A 14 33.03 -2.18 -0.61
N LYS A 15 34.06 -2.01 0.24
CA LYS A 15 33.87 -1.46 1.58
C LYS A 15 33.48 -0.01 1.49
N ILE A 16 32.43 0.37 2.19
CA ILE A 16 31.89 1.72 2.20
C ILE A 16 31.91 2.23 3.63
N GLU A 17 32.44 3.43 3.81
CA GLU A 17 32.37 4.17 5.06
C GLU A 17 32.03 5.61 4.74
N THR A 18 30.79 6.02 4.99
CA THR A 18 30.31 7.40 4.84
C THR A 18 29.63 7.86 6.13
N LYS A 19 29.23 9.10 6.20
CA LYS A 19 28.48 9.63 7.35
C LYS A 19 27.21 8.81 7.65
N TYR A 20 26.54 8.26 6.64
CA TYR A 20 25.22 7.67 6.80
C TYR A 20 25.15 6.19 6.40
N ARG A 21 26.13 5.68 5.65
CA ARG A 21 26.13 4.31 5.11
C ARG A 21 27.48 3.65 5.38
N ARG A 22 27.45 2.37 5.76
CA ARG A 22 28.65 1.58 6.01
C ARG A 22 28.46 0.15 5.52
N ILE A 23 29.40 -0.38 4.76
CA ILE A 23 29.44 -1.78 4.34
C ILE A 23 30.82 -2.32 4.68
N LYS A 24 30.87 -3.31 5.58
CA LYS A 24 32.10 -3.92 6.11
C LYS A 24 32.28 -5.39 5.74
N THR A 25 31.21 -6.06 5.38
CA THR A 25 31.15 -7.52 5.17
C THR A 25 30.90 -7.85 3.69
N GLU A 26 30.96 -9.12 3.37
CA GLU A 26 30.35 -9.66 2.16
C GLU A 26 28.82 -9.54 2.24
N ILE A 27 28.11 -9.61 1.12
CA ILE A 27 26.67 -9.50 1.05
C ILE A 27 26.08 -10.70 0.27
N PRO A 28 25.10 -11.43 0.82
CA PRO A 28 24.67 -11.40 2.22
C PRO A 28 25.80 -11.67 3.21
N VAL A 29 25.62 -11.23 4.44
CA VAL A 29 26.59 -11.51 5.50
C VAL A 29 26.68 -13.01 5.73
N PRO A 30 27.88 -13.66 5.65
CA PRO A 30 28.00 -15.13 5.77
C PRO A 30 27.32 -15.69 7.02
N GLU A 31 27.49 -15.04 8.16
CA GLU A 31 26.92 -15.46 9.43
C GLU A 31 25.39 -15.29 9.50
N SER A 32 24.80 -14.53 8.57
CA SER A 32 23.32 -14.34 8.49
C SER A 32 22.64 -15.46 7.72
N ILE A 33 23.37 -16.23 6.91
CA ILE A 33 22.81 -17.22 5.97
C ILE A 33 21.92 -18.26 6.69
N PRO A 34 22.35 -18.88 7.81
CA PRO A 34 21.50 -19.85 8.50
C PRO A 34 20.15 -19.28 8.97
N MET A 35 20.12 -17.98 9.32
CA MET A 35 18.86 -17.32 9.70
C MET A 35 17.98 -17.05 8.49
N LEU A 36 18.55 -16.62 7.37
CA LEU A 36 17.82 -16.40 6.11
C LEU A 36 17.24 -17.71 5.57
N GLU A 37 18.02 -18.80 5.61
CA GLU A 37 17.58 -20.14 5.22
C GLU A 37 16.45 -20.62 6.11
N LYS A 38 16.60 -20.44 7.44
CA LYS A 38 15.53 -20.79 8.39
C LYS A 38 14.27 -19.99 8.17
N MET A 39 14.37 -18.69 7.88
CA MET A 39 13.23 -17.87 7.54
C MET A 39 12.53 -18.39 6.27
N TYR A 40 13.29 -18.73 5.23
CA TYR A 40 12.76 -19.28 3.98
C TYR A 40 12.12 -20.66 4.14
N GLU A 41 12.54 -21.43 5.13
CA GLU A 41 11.94 -22.73 5.46
C GLU A 41 10.56 -22.59 6.10
N ILE A 42 10.38 -21.58 6.97
CA ILE A 42 9.18 -21.44 7.81
C ILE A 42 8.21 -20.35 7.37
N GLU A 43 8.65 -19.39 6.54
CA GLU A 43 7.81 -18.30 6.05
C GLU A 43 7.20 -18.65 4.69
N ALA A 44 5.99 -18.15 4.44
CA ALA A 44 5.34 -18.35 3.15
C ALA A 44 6.13 -17.73 2.00
N GLN A 45 6.31 -18.45 0.89
CA GLN A 45 7.11 -18.05 -0.26
C GLN A 45 6.73 -16.67 -0.83
N ALA A 46 5.47 -16.25 -0.68
CA ALA A 46 5.00 -14.94 -1.12
C ALA A 46 5.73 -13.76 -0.47
N MET A 47 6.43 -13.98 0.65
CA MET A 47 7.20 -12.98 1.39
C MET A 47 8.70 -12.99 1.04
N HIS A 48 9.18 -13.92 0.20
CA HIS A 48 10.61 -14.14 -0.07
C HIS A 48 11.23 -13.20 -1.12
N GLY A 49 10.61 -12.08 -1.43
CA GLY A 49 11.10 -11.12 -2.42
C GLY A 49 12.03 -10.04 -1.87
N GLN A 50 12.42 -10.11 -0.60
CA GLN A 50 13.22 -9.07 0.04
C GLN A 50 14.73 -9.31 -0.13
N LEU A 51 15.53 -8.22 -0.01
CA LEU A 51 16.97 -8.31 -0.01
C LEU A 51 17.46 -9.22 1.12
N PRO A 52 18.50 -10.06 0.91
CA PRO A 52 18.98 -11.02 1.90
C PRO A 52 19.83 -10.34 2.98
N MET A 53 19.17 -9.59 3.83
CA MET A 53 19.77 -8.85 4.95
C MET A 53 18.94 -9.03 6.22
N ILE A 54 19.59 -9.12 7.36
CA ILE A 54 18.94 -9.22 8.67
C ILE A 54 19.01 -7.87 9.36
N TRP A 55 17.87 -7.28 9.65
CA TRP A 55 17.77 -6.05 10.41
C TRP A 55 17.87 -6.34 11.90
N ASP A 56 18.68 -5.55 12.61
CA ASP A 56 18.81 -5.62 14.07
C ASP A 56 18.14 -4.43 14.76
N LYS A 57 18.41 -3.24 14.25
CA LYS A 57 17.81 -1.98 14.71
C LYS A 57 17.71 -0.98 13.59
N ALA A 58 16.94 0.08 13.83
CA ALA A 58 16.79 1.18 12.89
C ALA A 58 16.71 2.52 13.64
N ASP A 59 17.17 3.59 13.00
CA ASP A 59 17.09 4.95 13.49
C ASP A 59 16.92 5.91 12.32
N ASP A 60 15.86 6.71 12.34
CA ASP A 60 15.44 7.63 11.28
C ASP A 60 15.35 6.91 9.92
N PHE A 61 16.29 7.12 9.00
CA PHE A 61 16.35 6.48 7.69
C PHE A 61 17.44 5.40 7.58
N GLN A 62 18.04 5.00 8.69
CA GLN A 62 19.15 4.05 8.72
C GLN A 62 18.74 2.73 9.33
N ILE A 63 19.17 1.65 8.68
CA ILE A 63 19.01 0.27 9.16
C ILE A 63 20.38 -0.27 9.54
N TYR A 64 20.46 -0.95 10.64
CA TYR A 64 21.69 -1.54 11.19
C TYR A 64 21.52 -3.05 11.28
N ASP A 65 22.52 -3.77 10.83
CA ASP A 65 22.66 -5.18 11.13
C ASP A 65 23.59 -5.42 12.34
N LYS A 66 23.70 -6.68 12.76
CA LYS A 66 24.59 -7.07 13.90
C LYS A 66 26.08 -7.10 13.55
N TRP A 67 26.42 -7.02 12.26
CA TRP A 67 27.78 -7.20 11.75
C TRP A 67 28.45 -5.86 11.41
N GLY A 68 27.79 -4.78 11.71
CA GLY A 68 28.34 -3.43 11.60
C GLY A 68 28.08 -2.75 10.25
N ASN A 69 27.23 -3.33 9.39
CA ASN A 69 26.76 -2.63 8.23
C ASN A 69 25.65 -1.64 8.60
N ILE A 70 25.56 -0.55 7.86
CA ILE A 70 24.53 0.49 7.96
C ILE A 70 24.00 0.73 6.56
N TRP A 71 22.71 0.57 6.40
CA TRP A 71 21.97 0.72 5.16
C TRP A 71 21.11 1.97 5.17
N LEU A 72 20.80 2.49 3.99
CA LEU A 72 19.83 3.58 3.83
C LEU A 72 18.48 2.97 3.41
N ASP A 73 17.45 3.23 4.18
CA ASP A 73 16.10 2.79 3.84
C ASP A 73 15.40 3.84 2.97
N PHE A 74 15.49 3.66 1.66
CA PHE A 74 14.77 4.50 0.68
C PHE A 74 13.31 4.10 0.51
N THR A 75 12.87 3.01 1.12
CA THR A 75 11.50 2.51 0.98
C THR A 75 10.60 2.91 2.14
N SER A 76 11.17 3.41 3.23
CA SER A 76 10.45 3.63 4.49
C SER A 76 9.62 2.41 4.92
N THR A 77 10.16 1.21 4.73
CA THR A 77 9.44 -0.07 4.93
C THR A 77 8.13 -0.13 4.10
N ILE A 78 8.22 0.28 2.84
CA ILE A 78 7.07 0.43 1.91
C ILE A 78 6.01 1.38 2.51
N PHE A 79 6.46 2.63 2.71
CA PHE A 79 5.66 3.78 3.17
C PHE A 79 5.13 3.71 4.60
N VAL A 80 5.63 2.80 5.45
CA VAL A 80 5.17 2.67 6.84
C VAL A 80 5.97 3.55 7.80
N ALA A 81 7.29 3.65 7.62
CA ALA A 81 8.18 4.40 8.52
C ALA A 81 8.37 5.87 8.11
N ASN A 82 7.32 6.53 7.61
CA ASN A 82 7.40 7.91 7.08
C ASN A 82 7.77 8.97 8.14
N ALA A 83 7.58 8.66 9.42
CA ALA A 83 8.00 9.53 10.52
C ALA A 83 9.45 9.31 10.97
N GLY A 84 10.20 8.44 10.28
CA GLY A 84 11.51 7.93 10.65
C GLY A 84 11.43 6.76 11.61
N HIS A 85 12.35 5.81 11.44
CA HIS A 85 12.50 4.67 12.34
C HIS A 85 12.85 5.15 13.77
N GLY A 86 12.27 4.51 14.77
CA GLY A 86 12.58 4.82 16.16
C GLY A 86 12.21 6.23 16.60
N ASN A 87 11.30 6.92 15.92
CA ASN A 87 10.89 8.28 16.23
C ASN A 87 10.60 8.45 17.73
N LYS A 88 11.38 9.26 18.40
CA LYS A 88 11.36 9.42 19.87
C LYS A 88 10.02 9.89 20.42
N LYS A 89 9.27 10.71 19.65
CA LYS A 89 7.94 11.18 20.07
C LYS A 89 6.93 10.04 20.02
N ILE A 90 6.96 9.22 18.97
CA ILE A 90 6.09 8.06 18.83
C ILE A 90 6.41 7.02 19.90
N VAL A 91 7.70 6.68 20.09
CA VAL A 91 8.13 5.73 21.14
C VAL A 91 7.70 6.19 22.52
N LYS A 92 7.84 7.49 22.84
CA LYS A 92 7.39 8.05 24.12
C LYS A 92 5.87 7.95 24.30
N ALA A 93 5.10 8.23 23.24
CA ALA A 93 3.64 8.13 23.26
C ALA A 93 3.18 6.68 23.47
N LEU A 94 3.81 5.72 22.78
CA LEU A 94 3.52 4.30 22.95
C LEU A 94 3.83 3.81 24.37
N LYS A 95 4.98 4.16 24.93
CA LYS A 95 5.32 3.82 26.32
C LYS A 95 4.27 4.36 27.30
N LYS A 96 3.86 5.63 27.14
CA LYS A 96 2.81 6.22 27.97
C LYS A 96 1.45 5.50 27.82
N ALA A 97 1.12 5.07 26.59
CA ALA A 97 -0.13 4.34 26.37
C ALA A 97 -0.11 2.95 27.03
N LEU A 98 1.04 2.28 27.05
CA LEU A 98 1.21 0.98 27.69
C LEU A 98 1.11 1.04 29.23
N ASP A 99 1.39 2.19 29.86
CA ASP A 99 1.21 2.39 31.30
C ASP A 99 -0.28 2.39 31.70
N LYS A 100 -1.20 2.57 30.77
CA LYS A 100 -2.64 2.51 30.99
C LYS A 100 -3.13 1.08 30.74
N PRO A 101 -3.81 0.43 31.70
CA PRO A 101 -4.19 -0.99 31.59
C PRO A 101 -5.43 -1.20 30.68
N LEU A 102 -5.61 -0.41 29.62
CA LEU A 102 -6.70 -0.53 28.66
C LEU A 102 -6.12 -0.66 27.26
N LEU A 103 -5.86 -1.88 26.80
CA LEU A 103 -5.27 -2.16 25.49
C LEU A 103 -6.30 -2.52 24.41
N HIS A 104 -7.49 -2.99 24.81
CA HIS A 104 -8.51 -3.48 23.90
C HIS A 104 -9.87 -2.89 24.27
N THR A 105 -10.53 -2.28 23.30
CA THR A 105 -11.87 -1.73 23.51
C THR A 105 -12.91 -2.31 22.54
N TYR A 106 -12.49 -2.95 21.46
CA TYR A 106 -13.34 -3.44 20.39
C TYR A 106 -14.31 -2.35 19.90
N THR A 107 -15.62 -2.51 20.09
CA THR A 107 -16.64 -1.51 19.70
C THR A 107 -16.91 -0.45 20.77
N TYR A 108 -16.41 -0.62 21.99
CA TYR A 108 -16.63 0.34 23.06
C TYR A 108 -15.83 1.62 22.83
N ALA A 109 -16.40 2.76 23.26
CA ALA A 109 -15.73 4.05 23.19
C ALA A 109 -14.57 4.12 24.20
N SER A 110 -13.50 4.81 23.81
CA SER A 110 -12.44 5.26 24.71
C SER A 110 -12.05 6.70 24.38
N SER A 111 -11.53 7.42 25.36
CA SER A 111 -11.06 8.80 25.17
C SER A 111 -10.04 8.89 24.02
N GLU A 112 -9.05 8.01 24.02
CA GLU A 112 -7.99 8.00 23.00
C GLU A 112 -8.53 7.79 21.58
N ARG A 113 -9.56 6.95 21.45
CA ARG A 113 -10.20 6.71 20.16
C ARG A 113 -10.99 7.92 19.71
N ILE A 114 -11.71 8.59 20.61
CA ILE A 114 -12.47 9.81 20.33
C ILE A 114 -11.51 10.92 19.90
N ASP A 115 -10.48 11.19 20.70
CA ASP A 115 -9.47 12.22 20.44
C ASP A 115 -8.79 12.01 19.10
N TYR A 116 -8.45 10.75 18.76
CA TYR A 116 -7.83 10.41 17.49
C TYR A 116 -8.79 10.62 16.30
N LEU A 117 -10.05 10.20 16.40
CA LEU A 117 -11.04 10.38 15.35
C LEU A 117 -11.32 11.88 15.12
N GLU A 118 -11.43 12.67 16.17
CA GLU A 118 -11.59 14.12 16.09
C GLU A 118 -10.39 14.78 15.39
N TYR A 119 -9.17 14.43 15.83
CA TYR A 119 -7.96 14.91 15.19
C TYR A 119 -7.89 14.53 13.70
N LEU A 120 -8.21 13.28 13.36
CA LEU A 120 -8.19 12.79 11.99
C LEU A 120 -9.18 13.58 11.11
N ILE A 121 -10.42 13.72 11.53
CA ILE A 121 -11.45 14.47 10.78
C ILE A 121 -11.04 15.93 10.61
N ASN A 122 -10.57 16.60 11.68
CA ASN A 122 -10.13 17.98 11.63
C ASN A 122 -8.89 18.22 10.75
N SER A 123 -8.09 17.18 10.48
CA SER A 123 -6.92 17.24 9.58
C SER A 123 -7.25 16.93 8.12
N THR A 124 -8.50 16.58 7.80
CA THR A 124 -8.95 16.28 6.44
C THR A 124 -9.76 17.42 5.83
N PRO A 125 -9.96 17.44 4.48
CA PRO A 125 -10.89 18.37 3.85
C PRO A 125 -12.32 18.24 4.41
N LYS A 126 -13.07 19.36 4.43
CA LYS A 126 -14.38 19.48 5.10
C LYS A 126 -15.47 18.48 4.67
N GLN A 127 -15.35 17.89 3.49
CA GLN A 127 -16.28 16.86 3.02
C GLN A 127 -16.16 15.54 3.77
N PHE A 128 -15.08 15.32 4.51
CA PHE A 128 -14.90 14.13 5.34
C PHE A 128 -15.38 14.41 6.77
N GLU A 129 -16.55 13.88 7.09
CA GLU A 129 -17.21 14.10 8.38
C GLU A 129 -17.11 12.89 9.32
N LYS A 130 -16.71 11.72 8.79
CA LYS A 130 -16.64 10.47 9.54
C LYS A 130 -15.42 9.66 9.10
N ALA A 131 -14.85 8.91 10.04
CA ALA A 131 -13.78 7.97 9.78
C ALA A 131 -14.14 6.56 10.26
N PHE A 132 -13.64 5.56 9.55
CA PHE A 132 -13.77 4.16 9.91
C PHE A 132 -12.36 3.58 10.08
N LEU A 133 -12.02 3.20 11.31
CA LEU A 133 -10.71 2.66 11.64
C LEU A 133 -10.70 1.15 11.42
N LEU A 134 -9.68 0.67 10.73
CA LEU A 134 -9.46 -0.73 10.39
C LEU A 134 -7.99 -1.09 10.64
N SER A 135 -7.67 -2.39 10.69
CA SER A 135 -6.35 -2.86 11.13
C SER A 135 -5.28 -2.74 10.04
N SER A 136 -5.65 -2.73 8.77
CA SER A 136 -4.72 -2.70 7.63
C SER A 136 -5.23 -1.88 6.46
N GLY A 137 -4.32 -1.47 5.57
CA GLY A 137 -4.67 -0.81 4.32
C GLY A 137 -5.56 -1.67 3.42
N THR A 138 -5.32 -2.97 3.37
CA THR A 138 -6.17 -3.92 2.61
C THR A 138 -7.60 -3.93 3.14
N GLU A 139 -7.80 -3.97 4.46
CA GLU A 139 -9.13 -3.89 5.05
C GLU A 139 -9.81 -2.54 4.76
N ALA A 140 -9.03 -1.46 4.75
CA ALA A 140 -9.56 -0.14 4.40
C ALA A 140 -10.04 -0.08 2.94
N THR A 141 -9.31 -0.68 2.00
CA THR A 141 -9.72 -0.75 0.59
C THR A 141 -10.92 -1.68 0.39
N GLU A 142 -10.99 -2.81 1.10
CA GLU A 142 -12.19 -3.68 1.14
C GLU A 142 -13.43 -2.92 1.65
N ALA A 143 -13.27 -2.15 2.73
CA ALA A 143 -14.36 -1.32 3.26
C ALA A 143 -14.77 -0.22 2.28
N ALA A 144 -13.82 0.41 1.58
CA ALA A 144 -14.11 1.39 0.55
C ALA A 144 -14.93 0.78 -0.59
N LEU A 145 -14.55 -0.39 -1.10
CA LEU A 145 -15.33 -1.12 -2.11
C LEU A 145 -16.76 -1.41 -1.63
N LYS A 146 -16.88 -1.92 -0.39
CA LYS A 146 -18.19 -2.18 0.23
C LYS A 146 -19.03 -0.92 0.32
N LEU A 147 -18.45 0.20 0.78
CA LEU A 147 -19.16 1.47 0.92
C LEU A 147 -19.61 2.05 -0.43
N MET A 148 -18.75 2.00 -1.47
CA MET A 148 -19.13 2.41 -2.82
C MET A 148 -20.34 1.62 -3.32
N ARG A 149 -20.33 0.30 -3.18
CA ARG A 149 -21.44 -0.55 -3.62
C ARG A 149 -22.71 -0.37 -2.80
N LEU A 150 -22.61 -0.26 -1.48
CA LEU A 150 -23.75 0.02 -0.62
C LEU A 150 -24.39 1.39 -0.94
N ASN A 151 -23.56 2.40 -1.19
CA ASN A 151 -24.06 3.71 -1.63
C ASN A 151 -24.71 3.62 -3.01
N GLY A 152 -24.15 2.87 -3.94
CA GLY A 152 -24.74 2.59 -5.23
C GLY A 152 -26.12 1.92 -5.10
N GLN A 153 -26.25 0.92 -4.24
CA GLN A 153 -27.55 0.27 -3.94
C GLN A 153 -28.56 1.25 -3.35
N LYS A 154 -28.15 2.09 -2.40
CA LYS A 154 -29.00 3.15 -1.83
C LYS A 154 -29.49 4.14 -2.89
N GLN A 155 -28.65 4.45 -3.88
CA GLN A 155 -28.99 5.30 -5.02
C GLN A 155 -29.73 4.54 -6.15
N ARG A 156 -30.05 3.26 -5.95
CA ARG A 156 -30.73 2.39 -6.93
C ARG A 156 -29.94 2.25 -8.24
N LYS A 157 -28.59 2.24 -8.17
CA LYS A 157 -27.75 1.93 -9.31
C LYS A 157 -28.02 0.51 -9.78
N ARG A 158 -28.06 0.28 -11.11
CA ARG A 158 -28.37 -1.03 -11.70
C ARG A 158 -27.24 -2.04 -11.51
N ARG A 159 -25.99 -1.54 -11.46
CA ARG A 159 -24.76 -2.34 -11.30
C ARG A 159 -23.90 -1.75 -10.19
N GLY A 160 -23.00 -2.55 -9.67
CA GLY A 160 -22.02 -2.12 -8.68
C GLY A 160 -20.68 -1.75 -9.33
N GLY A 161 -20.72 -1.01 -10.45
CA GLY A 161 -19.53 -0.70 -11.26
C GLY A 161 -18.53 0.17 -10.50
N VAL A 162 -17.28 -0.26 -10.46
CA VAL A 162 -16.15 0.49 -9.86
C VAL A 162 -15.03 0.58 -10.89
N ILE A 163 -14.49 1.78 -11.06
CA ILE A 163 -13.34 2.03 -11.93
C ILE A 163 -12.08 2.01 -11.08
N CYS A 164 -11.09 1.24 -11.53
CA CYS A 164 -9.76 1.12 -10.97
C CYS A 164 -8.71 1.45 -12.05
N PHE A 165 -7.43 1.37 -11.72
CA PHE A 165 -6.37 1.71 -12.68
C PHE A 165 -5.36 0.57 -12.83
N ASN A 166 -4.93 0.34 -14.06
CA ASN A 166 -3.84 -0.57 -14.36
C ASN A 166 -2.57 -0.11 -13.64
N GLY A 167 -1.83 -1.05 -13.05
CA GLY A 167 -0.66 -0.76 -12.24
C GLY A 167 -0.97 -0.34 -10.78
N ALA A 168 -2.23 -0.10 -10.40
CA ALA A 168 -2.58 0.22 -9.01
C ALA A 168 -2.43 -0.99 -8.07
N PHE A 169 -2.17 -0.72 -6.79
CA PHE A 169 -2.13 -1.73 -5.74
C PHE A 169 -3.09 -1.37 -4.60
N HIS A 170 -4.04 -2.24 -4.33
CA HIS A 170 -5.05 -2.02 -3.29
C HIS A 170 -5.06 -3.07 -2.19
N GLY A 171 -4.26 -4.13 -2.32
CA GLY A 171 -4.15 -5.19 -1.33
C GLY A 171 -4.18 -6.59 -1.94
N ARG A 172 -4.16 -7.62 -1.07
CA ARG A 172 -4.04 -9.03 -1.46
C ARG A 172 -5.20 -9.91 -1.02
N THR A 173 -6.23 -9.36 -0.41
CA THR A 173 -7.51 -10.06 -0.17
C THR A 173 -8.40 -9.97 -1.40
N MET A 174 -9.49 -10.72 -1.45
CA MET A 174 -10.26 -10.89 -2.68
C MET A 174 -10.74 -9.57 -3.30
N GLY A 175 -11.45 -8.72 -2.56
CA GLY A 175 -11.98 -7.46 -3.11
C GLY A 175 -10.87 -6.45 -3.41
N ALA A 176 -9.87 -6.34 -2.54
CA ALA A 176 -8.71 -5.49 -2.76
C ALA A 176 -7.88 -5.96 -3.97
N GLN A 177 -7.73 -7.28 -4.15
CA GLN A 177 -7.00 -7.85 -5.27
C GLN A 177 -7.75 -7.66 -6.59
N ILE A 178 -9.08 -7.77 -6.60
CA ILE A 178 -9.90 -7.51 -7.79
C ILE A 178 -9.74 -6.06 -8.27
N MET A 179 -9.59 -5.10 -7.34
CA MET A 179 -9.31 -3.69 -7.67
C MET A 179 -7.87 -3.43 -8.10
N THR A 180 -6.93 -4.31 -7.74
CA THR A 180 -5.50 -4.18 -8.09
C THR A 180 -5.30 -4.28 -9.61
N GLY A 181 -4.45 -3.41 -10.17
CA GLY A 181 -4.28 -3.22 -11.61
C GLY A 181 -3.43 -4.26 -12.33
N SER A 182 -2.94 -5.33 -11.67
CA SER A 182 -2.18 -6.42 -12.27
C SER A 182 -3.09 -7.61 -12.58
N GLU A 183 -3.28 -7.93 -13.85
CA GLU A 183 -4.06 -9.09 -14.28
C GLU A 183 -3.46 -10.40 -13.76
N GLN A 184 -2.17 -10.59 -13.89
CA GLN A 184 -1.46 -11.76 -13.37
C GLN A 184 -1.66 -11.93 -11.85
N ALA A 185 -1.67 -10.83 -11.09
CA ALA A 185 -1.91 -10.90 -9.64
C ALA A 185 -3.34 -11.32 -9.28
N ARG A 186 -4.29 -11.24 -10.21
CA ARG A 186 -5.70 -11.61 -10.02
C ARG A 186 -6.04 -13.03 -10.49
N GLU A 187 -5.16 -13.72 -11.22
CA GLU A 187 -5.43 -15.05 -11.79
C GLU A 187 -5.90 -16.09 -10.77
N TRP A 188 -5.30 -16.07 -9.56
CA TRP A 188 -5.65 -17.01 -8.50
C TRP A 188 -7.10 -16.93 -8.01
N ILE A 189 -7.80 -15.80 -8.27
CA ILE A 189 -9.19 -15.59 -7.85
C ILE A 189 -10.14 -16.54 -8.59
N GLY A 190 -9.76 -16.96 -9.81
CA GLY A 190 -10.52 -17.91 -10.62
C GLY A 190 -11.87 -17.38 -11.15
N CYS A 191 -12.24 -16.15 -10.82
CA CYS A 191 -13.41 -15.46 -11.36
C CYS A 191 -13.12 -13.99 -11.56
N GLN A 192 -13.86 -13.37 -12.50
CA GLN A 192 -13.80 -11.93 -12.72
C GLN A 192 -15.10 -11.28 -12.25
N ASP A 193 -14.98 -10.14 -11.58
CA ASP A 193 -16.13 -9.29 -11.32
C ASP A 193 -16.44 -8.46 -12.58
N PRO A 194 -17.57 -8.68 -13.26
CA PRO A 194 -17.91 -7.99 -14.51
C PRO A 194 -18.13 -6.48 -14.32
N ASN A 195 -18.27 -6.05 -13.07
CA ASN A 195 -18.47 -4.65 -12.70
C ASN A 195 -17.19 -4.00 -12.17
N MET A 196 -16.04 -4.65 -12.31
CA MET A 196 -14.74 -4.05 -12.05
C MET A 196 -14.09 -3.64 -13.37
N HIS A 197 -13.76 -2.37 -13.51
CA HIS A 197 -13.29 -1.78 -14.76
C HIS A 197 -11.92 -1.14 -14.54
N HIS A 198 -10.91 -1.57 -15.28
CA HIS A 198 -9.55 -1.06 -15.16
C HIS A 198 -9.26 -0.10 -16.32
N PHE A 199 -8.95 1.16 -15.98
CA PHE A 199 -8.46 2.17 -16.90
C PHE A 199 -6.93 2.11 -16.99
N ASN A 200 -6.39 2.58 -18.10
CA ASN A 200 -4.97 2.83 -18.15
C ASN A 200 -4.58 3.99 -17.23
N PHE A 201 -3.39 3.90 -16.64
CA PHE A 201 -2.89 4.99 -15.82
C PHE A 201 -2.40 6.12 -16.76
N PRO A 202 -2.76 7.39 -16.49
CA PRO A 202 -2.38 8.53 -17.31
C PRO A 202 -0.93 8.96 -17.07
N TYR A 203 0.05 8.15 -17.52
CA TYR A 203 1.45 8.47 -17.34
C TYR A 203 1.80 9.82 -18.01
N PRO A 204 2.45 10.76 -17.30
CA PRO A 204 2.74 12.10 -17.83
C PRO A 204 3.63 12.12 -19.08
N TRP A 205 4.36 11.03 -19.33
CA TRP A 205 5.22 10.86 -20.51
C TRP A 205 4.53 10.14 -21.69
N GLU A 206 3.29 9.68 -21.49
CA GLU A 206 2.49 8.98 -22.52
C GLU A 206 1.23 9.75 -22.88
N VAL A 207 0.81 10.70 -22.04
CA VAL A 207 -0.46 11.39 -22.18
C VAL A 207 -0.27 12.90 -22.27
N ASP A 208 -0.43 13.46 -23.48
CA ASP A 208 -0.30 14.91 -23.72
C ASP A 208 -1.46 15.70 -23.11
N ASN A 209 -2.70 15.19 -23.26
CA ASN A 209 -3.90 15.82 -22.72
C ASN A 209 -4.64 14.89 -21.75
N PRO A 210 -4.43 15.04 -20.44
CA PRO A 210 -5.04 14.15 -19.44
C PRO A 210 -6.57 14.22 -19.38
N GLU A 211 -7.18 15.35 -19.72
CA GLU A 211 -8.65 15.51 -19.74
C GLU A 211 -9.26 14.73 -20.91
N ASP A 212 -8.69 14.84 -22.10
CA ASP A 212 -9.16 14.07 -23.28
C ASP A 212 -8.91 12.58 -23.10
N PHE A 213 -7.80 12.21 -22.45
CA PHE A 213 -7.51 10.83 -22.09
C PHE A 213 -8.61 10.26 -21.19
N PHE A 214 -9.00 10.98 -20.13
CA PHE A 214 -10.10 10.56 -19.25
C PHE A 214 -11.42 10.39 -20.01
N LYS A 215 -11.78 11.38 -20.85
CA LYS A 215 -13.00 11.32 -21.67
C LYS A 215 -12.99 10.13 -22.62
N THR A 216 -11.83 9.80 -23.17
CA THR A 216 -11.66 8.65 -24.06
C THR A 216 -11.83 7.34 -23.29
N GLU A 217 -11.14 7.14 -22.18
CA GLU A 217 -11.24 5.92 -21.35
C GLU A 217 -12.68 5.68 -20.87
N ILE A 218 -13.33 6.71 -20.31
CA ILE A 218 -14.74 6.59 -19.86
C ILE A 218 -15.70 6.34 -21.02
N GLY A 219 -15.54 7.05 -22.13
CA GLY A 219 -16.38 6.87 -23.33
C GLY A 219 -16.27 5.47 -23.93
N GLN A 220 -15.06 4.94 -24.02
CA GLN A 220 -14.83 3.55 -24.47
C GLN A 220 -15.47 2.53 -23.53
N LEU A 221 -15.31 2.71 -22.22
CA LEU A 221 -15.94 1.84 -21.23
C LEU A 221 -17.46 1.81 -21.40
N LEU A 222 -18.08 2.99 -21.40
CA LEU A 222 -19.55 3.11 -21.48
C LEU A 222 -20.10 2.49 -22.76
N ASN A 223 -19.45 2.74 -23.89
CA ASN A 223 -19.87 2.19 -25.19
C ASN A 223 -19.65 0.67 -25.28
N ASN A 224 -18.44 0.19 -24.95
CA ASN A 224 -18.07 -1.22 -25.12
C ASN A 224 -18.85 -2.15 -24.17
N LYS A 225 -19.20 -1.67 -22.99
CA LYS A 225 -19.94 -2.43 -21.96
C LYS A 225 -21.44 -2.11 -21.92
N ASN A 226 -21.89 -1.21 -22.77
CA ASN A 226 -23.28 -0.69 -22.76
C ASN A 226 -23.70 -0.24 -21.36
N LEU A 227 -22.92 0.68 -20.78
CA LEU A 227 -23.10 1.23 -19.45
C LEU A 227 -23.60 2.68 -19.51
N ASP A 228 -24.30 3.06 -18.48
CA ASP A 228 -24.70 4.44 -18.18
C ASP A 228 -23.97 4.87 -16.89
N ALA A 229 -23.15 5.91 -16.97
CA ALA A 229 -22.31 6.33 -15.84
C ALA A 229 -23.15 6.62 -14.59
N ASP A 230 -24.31 7.26 -14.76
CA ASP A 230 -25.17 7.62 -13.63
C ASP A 230 -25.94 6.43 -13.05
N LYS A 231 -26.19 5.40 -13.83
CA LYS A 231 -27.01 4.25 -13.42
C LYS A 231 -26.19 3.02 -13.06
N ASP A 232 -24.98 2.90 -13.56
CA ASP A 232 -24.21 1.66 -13.46
C ASP A 232 -22.93 1.77 -12.63
N LEU A 233 -22.33 2.98 -12.54
CA LEU A 233 -21.10 3.21 -11.78
C LEU A 233 -21.38 3.73 -10.37
N CYS A 234 -20.67 3.20 -9.39
CA CYS A 234 -20.76 3.63 -7.98
C CYS A 234 -19.47 4.24 -7.43
N GLY A 235 -18.36 4.20 -8.14
CA GLY A 235 -17.18 4.87 -7.66
C GLY A 235 -15.91 4.62 -8.45
N PHE A 236 -14.89 5.32 -8.00
CA PHE A 236 -13.52 5.19 -8.46
C PHE A 236 -12.64 4.75 -7.30
N MET A 237 -11.73 3.84 -7.55
CA MET A 237 -10.68 3.44 -6.61
C MET A 237 -9.33 3.79 -7.20
N LEU A 238 -8.62 4.70 -6.55
CA LEU A 238 -7.29 5.14 -6.98
C LEU A 238 -6.40 5.38 -5.76
N GLU A 239 -5.10 5.32 -5.98
CA GLU A 239 -4.08 5.73 -5.01
C GLU A 239 -3.90 7.26 -5.08
N THR A 240 -3.39 7.90 -4.04
CA THR A 240 -3.00 9.33 -4.09
C THR A 240 -1.91 9.57 -5.14
N PHE A 241 -1.04 8.58 -5.33
CA PHE A 241 -0.08 8.43 -6.41
C PHE A 241 0.12 6.93 -6.64
N GLN A 242 0.45 6.52 -7.85
CA GLN A 242 0.72 5.10 -8.13
C GLN A 242 1.99 4.65 -7.40
N GLY A 243 1.83 3.78 -6.40
CA GLY A 243 2.91 3.39 -5.48
C GLY A 243 4.08 2.69 -6.18
N TRP A 244 3.82 1.83 -7.16
CA TRP A 244 4.86 1.10 -7.88
C TRP A 244 5.86 1.99 -8.63
N GLY A 245 5.41 3.09 -9.20
CA GLY A 245 6.26 4.01 -9.97
C GLY A 245 6.50 5.35 -9.27
N ALA A 246 5.91 5.57 -8.10
CA ALA A 246 5.88 6.86 -7.43
C ALA A 246 5.39 8.00 -8.35
N VAL A 247 4.38 7.70 -9.19
CA VAL A 247 3.88 8.61 -10.21
C VAL A 247 2.55 9.22 -9.77
N PHE A 248 2.49 10.53 -9.75
CA PHE A 248 1.26 11.27 -9.46
C PHE A 248 0.33 11.29 -10.69
N TYR A 249 -0.96 11.28 -10.44
CA TYR A 249 -1.94 11.59 -11.47
C TYR A 249 -1.77 13.03 -11.96
N PRO A 250 -1.88 13.28 -13.27
CA PRO A 250 -1.93 14.67 -13.77
C PRO A 250 -3.10 15.41 -13.13
N LYS A 251 -2.86 16.65 -12.68
CA LYS A 251 -3.88 17.44 -11.98
C LYS A 251 -5.20 17.56 -12.76
N LYS A 252 -5.11 17.82 -14.06
CA LYS A 252 -6.30 17.95 -14.94
C LYS A 252 -7.06 16.63 -15.14
N PHE A 253 -6.44 15.49 -14.87
CA PHE A 253 -7.10 14.19 -14.91
C PHE A 253 -8.03 13.98 -13.72
N VAL A 254 -7.64 14.46 -12.53
CA VAL A 254 -8.39 14.26 -11.28
C VAL A 254 -9.36 15.40 -10.95
N GLN A 255 -9.36 16.49 -11.70
CA GLN A 255 -10.29 17.61 -11.60
C GLN A 255 -11.54 17.42 -12.45
#